data_2ba7d63dfeea148e7cd23b3cf2831b78
#
_entry.id   2ba7d63dfeea148e7cd23b3cf2831b78
#
_cell.length_a   1.000
_cell.length_b   1.000
_cell.length_c   1.000
_cell.angle_alpha   90.00
_cell.angle_beta   90.00
_cell.angle_gamma   90.00
#
_symmetry.space_group_name_H-M   'P 1'
#
loop_
_entity.id
_entity.type
_entity.pdbx_description
1 polymer ?
#
loop_
_entity_poly.entity_id
_entity_poly.type
_entity_poly.pdbx_seq_one_letter_code
_entity_poly.pdbx_strand_id
1 'polypeptide(L)'
;LFVAWQLWWTNIDADRTQSQAVSTLVQEFDAHPADPLPSWDPNTPPEGLKEPDHGEVFGIVYIPKFGSDYHRPATQGTSADVLDSLGLGHYDGTAMPGQVGNFSLAGHRQTRGKVLNDIDLLTEGDHIYVRTKDGYYTYTVYSHEIVQPDQVGVIEPVPNQPGATPTERLMTLTTCHPRYGDTERYIVHARFESWQPASAGAPAEIAASVAAS
;
A
#
# COMPACT_ATOMS: atom_id res chain seq x y z
N LEU A 1 -10.32 -21.49 23.14
CA LEU A 1 -9.93 -22.40 22.03
C LEU A 1 -10.67 -22.05 20.74
N PHE A 2 -12.00 -21.84 20.77
CA PHE A 2 -12.81 -21.57 19.57
C PHE A 2 -12.43 -20.24 18.88
N VAL A 3 -12.21 -19.17 19.64
CA VAL A 3 -11.84 -17.84 19.13
C VAL A 3 -10.45 -17.85 18.46
N ALA A 4 -9.48 -18.56 19.05
CA ALA A 4 -8.14 -18.70 18.45
C ALA A 4 -8.18 -19.47 17.13
N TRP A 5 -9.06 -20.48 17.02
CA TRP A 5 -9.25 -21.25 15.79
C TRP A 5 -9.91 -20.42 14.68
N GLN A 6 -10.92 -19.60 15.01
CA GLN A 6 -11.56 -18.70 14.04
C GLN A 6 -10.60 -17.65 13.49
N LEU A 7 -9.79 -17.02 14.36
CA LEU A 7 -8.78 -16.03 13.94
C LEU A 7 -7.72 -16.66 13.03
N TRP A 8 -7.30 -17.90 13.32
CA TRP A 8 -6.33 -18.61 12.51
C TRP A 8 -6.89 -18.94 11.12
N TRP A 9 -8.12 -19.45 11.06
CA TRP A 9 -8.78 -19.82 9.79
C TRP A 9 -9.03 -18.60 8.89
N THR A 10 -9.53 -17.49 9.45
CA THR A 10 -9.79 -16.26 8.68
C THR A 10 -8.53 -15.63 8.11
N ASN A 11 -7.39 -15.76 8.79
CA ASN A 11 -6.12 -15.29 8.27
C ASN A 11 -5.63 -16.13 7.08
N ILE A 12 -5.76 -17.46 7.14
CA ILE A 12 -5.36 -18.34 6.03
C ILE A 12 -6.21 -18.08 4.78
N ASP A 13 -7.51 -17.92 4.94
CA ASP A 13 -8.42 -17.67 3.83
C ASP A 13 -8.13 -16.31 3.18
N ALA A 14 -7.94 -15.27 3.98
CA ALA A 14 -7.55 -13.95 3.49
C ALA A 14 -6.17 -13.97 2.80
N ASP A 15 -5.17 -14.64 3.37
CA ASP A 15 -3.84 -14.77 2.75
C ASP A 15 -3.91 -15.45 1.38
N ARG A 16 -4.73 -16.49 1.23
CA ARG A 16 -4.94 -17.15 -0.08
C ARG A 16 -5.58 -16.22 -1.09
N THR A 17 -6.64 -15.53 -0.70
CA THR A 17 -7.35 -14.58 -1.58
C THR A 17 -6.41 -13.46 -2.02
N GLN A 18 -5.64 -12.90 -1.10
CA GLN A 18 -4.67 -11.84 -1.38
C GLN A 18 -3.55 -12.34 -2.31
N SER A 19 -3.01 -13.54 -2.07
CA SER A 19 -1.99 -14.13 -2.95
C SER A 19 -2.52 -14.40 -4.35
N GLN A 20 -3.76 -14.86 -4.48
CA GLN A 20 -4.41 -15.05 -5.77
C GLN A 20 -4.63 -13.72 -6.50
N ALA A 21 -5.05 -12.66 -5.78
CA ALA A 21 -5.22 -11.33 -6.35
C ALA A 21 -3.90 -10.77 -6.88
N VAL A 22 -2.79 -10.93 -6.12
CA VAL A 22 -1.46 -10.54 -6.57
C VAL A 22 -1.04 -11.33 -7.82
N SER A 23 -1.16 -12.65 -7.80
CA SER A 23 -0.78 -13.49 -8.95
C SER A 23 -1.59 -13.17 -10.20
N THR A 24 -2.89 -12.88 -10.05
CA THR A 24 -3.75 -12.47 -11.17
C THR A 24 -3.28 -11.14 -11.75
N LEU A 25 -2.99 -10.16 -10.89
CA LEU A 25 -2.52 -8.86 -11.32
C LEU A 25 -1.14 -8.91 -11.99
N VAL A 26 -0.23 -9.74 -11.48
CA VAL A 26 1.09 -9.98 -12.10
C VAL A 26 0.91 -10.56 -13.52
N GLN A 27 0.04 -11.57 -13.68
CA GLN A 27 -0.26 -12.14 -14.99
C GLN A 27 -0.87 -11.11 -15.95
N GLU A 28 -1.72 -10.21 -15.45
CA GLU A 28 -2.29 -9.12 -16.25
C GLU A 28 -1.21 -8.13 -16.69
N PHE A 29 -0.31 -7.73 -15.80
CA PHE A 29 0.81 -6.85 -16.14
C PHE A 29 1.76 -7.49 -17.16
N ASP A 30 2.03 -8.78 -17.04
CA ASP A 30 2.88 -9.52 -17.96
C ASP A 30 2.22 -9.73 -19.33
N ALA A 31 0.90 -9.91 -19.35
CA ALA A 31 0.12 -10.06 -20.59
C ALA A 31 -0.03 -8.71 -21.36
N HIS A 32 -0.06 -7.60 -20.62
CA HIS A 32 -0.26 -6.26 -21.16
C HIS A 32 0.81 -5.31 -20.62
N PRO A 33 2.10 -5.54 -20.98
CA PRO A 33 3.18 -4.71 -20.48
C PRO A 33 3.02 -3.27 -20.98
N ALA A 34 3.38 -2.33 -20.11
CA ALA A 34 3.45 -0.93 -20.52
C ALA A 34 4.50 -0.75 -21.64
N ASP A 35 4.27 0.22 -22.51
CA ASP A 35 5.20 0.54 -23.58
C ASP A 35 6.58 0.88 -23.00
N PRO A 36 7.67 0.33 -23.56
CA PRO A 36 9.01 0.63 -23.10
C PRO A 36 9.32 2.12 -23.24
N LEU A 37 9.76 2.74 -22.15
CA LEU A 37 10.25 4.12 -22.19
C LEU A 37 11.75 4.12 -22.46
N PRO A 38 12.23 4.75 -23.55
CA PRO A 38 13.65 4.81 -23.89
C PRO A 38 14.46 5.64 -22.88
N SER A 39 13.80 6.56 -22.21
CA SER A 39 14.35 7.35 -21.09
C SER A 39 13.23 7.78 -20.16
N TRP A 40 13.54 7.91 -18.89
CA TRP A 40 12.62 8.46 -17.88
C TRP A 40 13.39 9.29 -16.85
N ASP A 41 12.70 10.18 -16.17
CA ASP A 41 13.20 10.91 -15.01
C ASP A 41 12.64 10.26 -13.74
N PRO A 42 13.49 9.73 -12.84
CA PRO A 42 13.03 9.11 -11.58
C PRO A 42 12.18 10.04 -10.70
N ASN A 43 12.32 11.35 -10.87
CA ASN A 43 11.57 12.34 -10.07
C ASN A 43 10.23 12.73 -10.70
N THR A 44 10.00 12.32 -11.95
CA THR A 44 8.79 12.68 -12.70
C THR A 44 8.03 11.43 -13.11
N PRO A 45 7.19 10.87 -12.20
CA PRO A 45 6.34 9.74 -12.54
C PRO A 45 5.31 10.15 -13.62
N PRO A 46 4.76 9.18 -14.38
CA PRO A 46 3.69 9.46 -15.32
C PRO A 46 2.49 10.11 -14.63
N GLU A 47 1.63 10.78 -15.39
CA GLU A 47 0.32 11.19 -14.87
C GLU A 47 -0.37 9.96 -14.27
N GLY A 48 -0.76 10.07 -13.00
CA GLY A 48 -1.17 8.95 -12.19
C GLY A 48 -2.38 8.20 -12.76
N LEU A 49 -2.54 6.98 -12.29
CA LEU A 49 -3.72 6.18 -12.58
C LEU A 49 -5.00 6.96 -12.24
N LYS A 50 -6.05 6.76 -13.00
CA LYS A 50 -7.39 7.14 -12.53
C LYS A 50 -7.73 6.30 -11.33
N GLU A 51 -8.48 6.86 -10.40
CA GLU A 51 -9.07 6.12 -9.30
C GLU A 51 -9.92 4.98 -9.86
N PRO A 52 -9.62 3.71 -9.49
CA PRO A 52 -10.34 2.56 -10.00
C PRO A 52 -11.74 2.43 -9.39
N ASP A 53 -12.54 1.55 -9.91
CA ASP A 53 -13.82 1.20 -9.32
C ASP A 53 -13.64 0.44 -8.00
N HIS A 54 -14.62 0.54 -7.10
CA HIS A 54 -14.60 -0.14 -5.80
C HIS A 54 -14.33 -1.64 -5.94
N GLY A 55 -13.38 -2.16 -5.15
CA GLY A 55 -12.98 -3.57 -5.16
C GLY A 55 -11.99 -3.93 -6.27
N GLU A 56 -11.61 -3.00 -7.15
CA GLU A 56 -10.61 -3.25 -8.18
C GLU A 56 -9.20 -3.24 -7.58
N VAL A 57 -8.43 -4.28 -7.87
CA VAL A 57 -7.01 -4.40 -7.49
C VAL A 57 -6.18 -3.69 -8.56
N PHE A 58 -5.47 -2.64 -8.19
CA PHE A 58 -4.72 -1.80 -9.12
C PHE A 58 -3.21 -1.82 -8.94
N GLY A 59 -2.73 -2.40 -7.84
CA GLY A 59 -1.31 -2.41 -7.55
C GLY A 59 -0.91 -3.45 -6.52
N ILE A 60 0.40 -3.57 -6.31
CA ILE A 60 1.01 -4.46 -5.33
C ILE A 60 1.96 -3.63 -4.46
N VAL A 61 1.83 -3.75 -3.15
CA VAL A 61 2.69 -3.07 -2.17
C VAL A 61 3.72 -4.06 -1.65
N TYR A 62 4.99 -3.67 -1.69
CA TYR A 62 6.12 -4.39 -1.11
C TYR A 62 6.72 -3.55 0.01
N ILE A 63 6.96 -4.15 1.16
CA ILE A 63 7.60 -3.51 2.31
C ILE A 63 8.73 -4.43 2.79
N PRO A 64 9.97 -4.21 2.36
CA PRO A 64 11.10 -5.09 2.69
C PRO A 64 11.31 -5.31 4.18
N LYS A 65 11.00 -4.28 4.97
CA LYS A 65 11.07 -4.34 6.45
C LYS A 65 10.18 -5.42 7.07
N PHE A 66 9.09 -5.81 6.39
CA PHE A 66 8.16 -6.85 6.86
C PHE A 66 8.56 -8.25 6.43
N GLY A 67 9.60 -8.37 5.60
CA GLY A 67 10.12 -9.62 5.09
C GLY A 67 10.29 -9.60 3.58
N SER A 68 11.18 -10.46 3.07
CA SER A 68 11.46 -10.57 1.64
C SER A 68 10.32 -11.19 0.83
N ASP A 69 9.35 -11.80 1.49
CA ASP A 69 8.14 -12.40 0.93
C ASP A 69 6.90 -11.52 1.11
N TYR A 70 7.06 -10.32 1.70
CA TYR A 70 5.94 -9.41 1.87
C TYR A 70 5.56 -8.75 0.55
N HIS A 71 4.40 -9.11 0.04
CA HIS A 71 3.70 -8.46 -1.06
C HIS A 71 2.19 -8.53 -0.82
N ARG A 72 1.49 -7.40 -0.95
CA ARG A 72 0.03 -7.31 -0.69
C ARG A 72 -0.66 -6.51 -1.79
N PRO A 73 -1.87 -6.94 -2.21
CA PRO A 73 -2.63 -6.17 -3.19
C PRO A 73 -3.07 -4.82 -2.63
N ALA A 74 -3.03 -3.80 -3.47
CA ALA A 74 -3.64 -2.51 -3.23
C ALA A 74 -4.95 -2.45 -4.02
N THR A 75 -6.05 -2.27 -3.31
CA THR A 75 -7.42 -2.40 -3.82
C THR A 75 -8.19 -1.11 -3.54
N GLN A 76 -9.06 -0.69 -4.45
CA GLN A 76 -9.88 0.50 -4.25
C GLN A 76 -10.97 0.29 -3.21
N GLY A 77 -11.08 1.21 -2.26
CA GLY A 77 -12.06 1.22 -1.17
C GLY A 77 -11.51 0.71 0.16
N THR A 78 -12.18 1.10 1.25
CA THR A 78 -11.79 0.75 2.62
C THR A 78 -12.93 0.08 3.40
N SER A 79 -13.97 -0.39 2.72
CA SER A 79 -15.06 -1.14 3.33
C SER A 79 -14.65 -2.57 3.70
N ALA A 80 -15.46 -3.25 4.49
CA ALA A 80 -15.15 -4.57 5.02
C ALA A 80 -14.91 -5.63 3.93
N ASP A 81 -15.63 -5.57 2.81
CA ASP A 81 -15.45 -6.48 1.68
C ASP A 81 -14.05 -6.38 1.06
N VAL A 82 -13.46 -5.18 1.03
CA VAL A 82 -12.09 -4.95 0.59
C VAL A 82 -11.08 -5.34 1.67
N LEU A 83 -11.17 -4.74 2.85
CA LEU A 83 -10.16 -4.92 3.90
C LEU A 83 -10.12 -6.35 4.44
N ASP A 84 -11.25 -7.05 4.48
CA ASP A 84 -11.35 -8.41 5.01
C ASP A 84 -10.81 -9.47 4.04
N SER A 85 -10.77 -9.16 2.75
CA SER A 85 -10.46 -10.14 1.70
C SER A 85 -9.26 -9.77 0.85
N LEU A 86 -9.14 -8.48 0.47
CA LEU A 86 -8.22 -7.99 -0.56
C LEU A 86 -7.03 -7.20 0.00
N GLY A 87 -6.86 -7.16 1.31
CA GLY A 87 -5.64 -6.69 1.96
C GLY A 87 -5.58 -5.19 2.20
N LEU A 88 -4.83 -4.44 1.41
CA LEU A 88 -4.68 -3.00 1.56
C LEU A 88 -5.74 -2.27 0.76
N GLY A 89 -6.53 -1.43 1.44
CA GLY A 89 -7.61 -0.65 0.84
C GLY A 89 -7.22 0.81 0.65
N HIS A 90 -7.40 1.33 -0.56
CA HIS A 90 -7.18 2.74 -0.89
C HIS A 90 -8.38 3.59 -0.45
N TYR A 91 -8.12 4.67 0.27
CA TYR A 91 -9.15 5.63 0.68
C TYR A 91 -9.67 6.39 -0.54
N ASP A 92 -10.98 6.34 -0.77
CA ASP A 92 -11.65 7.01 -1.87
C ASP A 92 -11.33 8.52 -1.88
N GLY A 93 -11.01 9.05 -3.04
CA GLY A 93 -10.71 10.45 -3.26
C GLY A 93 -9.33 10.93 -2.76
N THR A 94 -8.50 10.03 -2.20
CA THR A 94 -7.09 10.36 -1.92
C THR A 94 -6.24 10.20 -3.19
N ALA A 95 -5.01 10.71 -3.21
CA ALA A 95 -4.15 10.62 -4.37
C ALA A 95 -3.85 9.16 -4.76
N MET A 96 -3.65 8.90 -6.05
CA MET A 96 -3.13 7.63 -6.55
C MET A 96 -1.58 7.62 -6.49
N PRO A 97 -0.92 6.44 -6.62
CA PRO A 97 0.54 6.37 -6.58
C PRO A 97 1.21 7.35 -7.53
N GLY A 98 2.18 8.11 -7.02
CA GLY A 98 2.93 9.10 -7.79
C GLY A 98 2.24 10.43 -8.04
N GLN A 99 0.98 10.60 -7.64
CA GLN A 99 0.28 11.89 -7.74
C GLN A 99 0.68 12.84 -6.61
N VAL A 100 0.61 14.13 -6.88
CA VAL A 100 0.71 15.18 -5.84
C VAL A 100 -0.48 15.06 -4.90
N GLY A 101 -0.23 15.02 -3.62
CA GLY A 101 -1.20 14.75 -2.57
C GLY A 101 -0.77 13.59 -1.71
N ASN A 102 -1.70 12.86 -1.10
CA ASN A 102 -1.44 11.81 -0.13
C ASN A 102 -2.12 10.50 -0.58
N PHE A 103 -1.34 9.57 -1.09
CA PHE A 103 -1.80 8.22 -1.42
C PHE A 103 -2.00 7.42 -0.12
N SER A 104 -3.25 7.20 0.27
CA SER A 104 -3.56 6.66 1.59
C SER A 104 -4.16 5.25 1.52
N LEU A 105 -3.57 4.34 2.30
CA LEU A 105 -3.98 2.94 2.39
C LEU A 105 -4.34 2.57 3.83
N ALA A 106 -5.42 1.81 3.99
CA ALA A 106 -5.80 1.13 5.22
C ALA A 106 -5.50 -0.36 5.16
N GLY A 107 -5.25 -0.99 6.31
CA GLY A 107 -5.11 -2.44 6.40
C GLY A 107 -5.31 -2.95 7.81
N HIS A 108 -5.74 -4.22 7.92
CA HIS A 108 -5.87 -4.87 9.23
C HIS A 108 -4.51 -5.14 9.89
N ARG A 109 -4.47 -4.98 11.22
CA ARG A 109 -3.26 -5.26 11.98
C ARG A 109 -3.14 -6.71 12.44
N GLN A 110 -4.24 -7.33 12.92
CA GLN A 110 -4.19 -8.64 13.57
C GLN A 110 -5.06 -9.70 12.92
N THR A 111 -5.96 -9.30 12.03
CA THR A 111 -6.95 -10.18 11.41
C THR A 111 -6.85 -10.14 9.89
N ARG A 112 -7.52 -11.07 9.20
CA ARG A 112 -7.74 -11.02 7.76
C ARG A 112 -6.44 -10.85 6.95
N GLY A 113 -5.45 -11.72 7.21
CA GLY A 113 -4.14 -11.67 6.56
C GLY A 113 -3.12 -10.77 7.25
N LYS A 114 -3.51 -10.00 8.28
CA LYS A 114 -2.59 -9.20 9.13
C LYS A 114 -1.65 -8.30 8.32
N VAL A 115 -2.17 -7.69 7.26
CA VAL A 115 -1.36 -6.99 6.25
C VAL A 115 -0.45 -5.89 6.82
N LEU A 116 -0.86 -5.24 7.92
CA LEU A 116 -0.08 -4.22 8.62
C LEU A 116 0.29 -4.62 10.07
N ASN A 117 0.47 -5.94 10.32
CA ASN A 117 0.85 -6.43 11.64
C ASN A 117 2.13 -5.76 12.18
N ASP A 118 3.11 -5.58 11.33
CA ASP A 118 4.45 -5.14 11.67
C ASP A 118 4.72 -3.65 11.34
N ILE A 119 3.66 -2.86 11.19
CA ILE A 119 3.74 -1.44 10.86
C ILE A 119 4.62 -0.64 11.83
N ASP A 120 4.66 -1.06 13.09
CA ASP A 120 5.49 -0.46 14.14
C ASP A 120 6.99 -0.76 14.01
N LEU A 121 7.40 -1.63 13.10
CA LEU A 121 8.80 -1.81 12.73
C LEU A 121 9.32 -0.76 11.75
N LEU A 122 8.41 -0.06 11.05
CA LEU A 122 8.79 0.98 10.11
C LEU A 122 9.38 2.18 10.84
N THR A 123 10.55 2.60 10.39
CA THR A 123 11.29 3.75 10.91
C THR A 123 11.68 4.68 9.77
N GLU A 124 12.07 5.90 10.10
CA GLU A 124 12.53 6.87 9.11
C GLU A 124 13.66 6.29 8.25
N GLY A 125 13.53 6.43 6.92
CA GLY A 125 14.43 5.89 5.91
C GLY A 125 14.06 4.51 5.38
N ASP A 126 13.11 3.79 5.97
CA ASP A 126 12.62 2.52 5.42
C ASP A 126 11.78 2.79 4.15
N HIS A 127 11.84 1.85 3.19
CA HIS A 127 11.14 2.00 1.92
C HIS A 127 9.82 1.24 1.87
N ILE A 128 8.87 1.83 1.14
CA ILE A 128 7.61 1.22 0.72
C ILE A 128 7.54 1.33 -0.80
N TYR A 129 7.33 0.22 -1.47
CA TYR A 129 7.23 0.16 -2.93
C TYR A 129 5.81 -0.13 -3.36
N VAL A 130 5.34 0.57 -4.39
CA VAL A 130 4.05 0.32 -5.02
C VAL A 130 4.29 -0.01 -6.48
N ARG A 131 3.97 -1.25 -6.90
CA ARG A 131 3.98 -1.66 -8.30
C ARG A 131 2.60 -1.43 -8.90
N THR A 132 2.55 -0.76 -10.03
CA THR A 132 1.36 -0.67 -10.90
C THR A 132 1.70 -1.19 -12.28
N LYS A 133 0.76 -1.16 -13.21
CA LYS A 133 1.02 -1.50 -14.61
C LYS A 133 2.12 -0.65 -15.25
N ASP A 134 2.28 0.61 -14.81
CA ASP A 134 3.22 1.55 -15.40
C ASP A 134 4.66 1.35 -14.87
N GLY A 135 4.80 0.85 -13.65
CA GLY A 135 6.11 0.63 -13.03
C GLY A 135 6.07 0.65 -11.52
N TYR A 136 7.19 1.03 -10.92
CA TYR A 136 7.43 0.98 -9.49
C TYR A 136 7.61 2.38 -8.91
N TYR A 137 6.87 2.68 -7.86
CA TYR A 137 6.94 3.92 -7.09
C TYR A 137 7.60 3.63 -5.76
N THR A 138 8.67 4.35 -5.42
CA THR A 138 9.39 4.23 -4.16
C THR A 138 9.00 5.38 -3.25
N TYR A 139 8.59 5.04 -2.03
CA TYR A 139 8.30 5.98 -0.95
C TYR A 139 9.22 5.69 0.23
N THR A 140 9.74 6.75 0.85
CA THR A 140 10.60 6.67 2.03
C THR A 140 9.84 7.17 3.26
N VAL A 141 9.79 6.36 4.30
CA VAL A 141 9.15 6.70 5.57
C VAL A 141 9.86 7.91 6.20
N TYR A 142 9.09 8.92 6.63
CA TYR A 142 9.63 10.09 7.32
C TYR A 142 9.03 10.34 8.70
N SER A 143 7.87 9.78 9.04
CA SER A 143 7.28 9.90 10.37
C SER A 143 6.25 8.82 10.66
N HIS A 144 5.92 8.68 11.93
CA HIS A 144 4.77 7.92 12.40
C HIS A 144 4.08 8.66 13.53
N GLU A 145 2.80 8.37 13.74
CA GLU A 145 2.01 8.93 14.83
C GLU A 145 0.90 7.94 15.27
N ILE A 146 0.41 8.13 16.50
CA ILE A 146 -0.75 7.41 17.01
C ILE A 146 -1.85 8.44 17.24
N VAL A 147 -3.02 8.18 16.68
CA VAL A 147 -4.14 9.12 16.69
C VAL A 147 -5.44 8.43 17.12
N GLN A 148 -6.43 9.23 17.53
CA GLN A 148 -7.77 8.71 17.78
C GLN A 148 -8.46 8.35 16.46
N PRO A 149 -9.43 7.42 16.45
CA PRO A 149 -10.10 6.97 15.22
C PRO A 149 -10.83 8.06 14.43
N ASP A 150 -11.21 9.15 15.07
CA ASP A 150 -11.90 10.31 14.49
C ASP A 150 -10.94 11.38 13.94
N GLN A 151 -9.63 11.24 14.16
CA GLN A 151 -8.62 12.15 13.64
C GLN A 151 -8.27 11.81 12.18
N VAL A 152 -9.22 12.10 11.29
CA VAL A 152 -9.11 11.78 9.85
C VAL A 152 -8.15 12.70 9.09
N GLY A 153 -7.64 13.75 9.70
CA GLY A 153 -6.67 14.66 9.09
C GLY A 153 -5.39 14.00 8.58
N VAL A 154 -5.07 12.80 9.08
CA VAL A 154 -3.89 12.03 8.66
C VAL A 154 -3.92 11.61 7.18
N ILE A 155 -5.11 11.51 6.57
CA ILE A 155 -5.27 11.16 5.14
C ILE A 155 -5.56 12.36 4.24
N GLU A 156 -5.58 13.58 4.80
CA GLU A 156 -5.69 14.80 3.99
C GLU A 156 -4.57 14.91 2.96
N PRO A 157 -4.77 15.65 1.84
CA PRO A 157 -3.75 15.81 0.81
C PRO A 157 -2.39 16.31 1.34
N VAL A 158 -2.42 17.13 2.41
CA VAL A 158 -1.28 17.43 3.28
C VAL A 158 -1.64 16.94 4.68
N PRO A 159 -1.04 15.87 5.20
CA PRO A 159 -1.42 15.28 6.47
C PRO A 159 -1.51 16.29 7.62
N ASN A 160 -2.63 16.26 8.34
CA ASN A 160 -2.92 17.13 9.49
C ASN A 160 -2.99 18.65 9.16
N GLN A 161 -3.15 19.01 7.89
CA GLN A 161 -3.27 20.40 7.44
C GLN A 161 -4.50 20.59 6.55
N PRO A 162 -5.71 20.61 7.13
CA PRO A 162 -6.96 20.75 6.37
C PRO A 162 -6.95 21.99 5.49
N GLY A 163 -7.31 21.84 4.22
CA GLY A 163 -7.37 22.93 3.25
C GLY A 163 -6.03 23.41 2.72
N ALA A 164 -4.89 22.82 3.15
CA ALA A 164 -3.60 23.13 2.56
C ALA A 164 -3.51 22.59 1.12
N THR A 165 -2.90 23.37 0.23
CA THR A 165 -2.65 22.95 -1.15
C THR A 165 -1.47 21.99 -1.18
N PRO A 166 -1.63 20.74 -1.65
CA PRO A 166 -0.52 19.80 -1.72
C PRO A 166 0.48 20.20 -2.80
N THR A 167 1.76 20.05 -2.49
CA THR A 167 2.88 20.26 -3.41
C THR A 167 3.82 19.07 -3.48
N GLU A 168 3.68 18.15 -2.52
CA GLU A 168 4.48 16.93 -2.45
C GLU A 168 3.65 15.71 -2.82
N ARG A 169 4.33 14.63 -3.15
CA ARG A 169 3.73 13.30 -3.34
C ARG A 169 3.98 12.48 -2.09
N LEU A 170 2.92 12.30 -1.30
CA LEU A 170 2.98 11.63 0.00
C LEU A 170 2.24 10.31 -0.04
N MET A 171 2.51 9.48 0.96
CA MET A 171 1.82 8.22 1.21
C MET A 171 1.54 8.08 2.70
N THR A 172 0.37 7.54 3.03
CA THR A 172 -0.02 7.25 4.42
C THR A 172 -0.54 5.82 4.54
N LEU A 173 0.00 5.07 5.51
CA LEU A 173 -0.53 3.77 5.94
C LEU A 173 -1.28 3.94 7.25
N THR A 174 -2.47 3.36 7.37
CA THR A 174 -3.29 3.40 8.59
C THR A 174 -3.71 2.01 9.04
N THR A 175 -3.63 1.75 10.33
CA THR A 175 -4.11 0.50 10.92
C THR A 175 -4.56 0.68 12.37
N CYS A 176 -5.19 -0.33 12.94
CA CYS A 176 -5.63 -0.32 14.34
C CYS A 176 -4.46 -0.30 15.32
N HIS A 177 -4.64 0.38 16.45
CA HIS A 177 -3.73 0.41 17.59
C HIS A 177 -4.54 0.39 18.90
N PRO A 178 -4.02 -0.20 20.00
CA PRO A 178 -2.80 -1.03 20.11
C PRO A 178 -2.89 -2.34 19.29
N ARG A 179 -1.81 -3.10 19.21
CA ARG A 179 -1.70 -4.31 18.36
C ARG A 179 -2.87 -5.29 18.51
N TYR A 180 -3.43 -5.43 19.70
CA TYR A 180 -4.58 -6.30 20.00
C TYR A 180 -5.84 -5.52 20.39
N GLY A 181 -5.98 -4.31 19.86
CA GLY A 181 -7.11 -3.41 20.12
C GLY A 181 -7.41 -2.53 18.90
N ASP A 182 -8.37 -1.64 19.07
CA ASP A 182 -8.86 -0.74 18.02
C ASP A 182 -9.20 0.67 18.54
N THR A 183 -8.76 0.98 19.75
CA THR A 183 -9.06 2.26 20.42
C THR A 183 -8.37 3.45 19.79
N GLU A 184 -7.29 3.20 19.05
CA GLU A 184 -6.46 4.20 18.37
C GLU A 184 -6.11 3.71 16.95
N ARG A 185 -5.38 4.56 16.21
CA ARG A 185 -4.83 4.21 14.90
C ARG A 185 -3.32 4.46 14.90
N TYR A 186 -2.58 3.51 14.36
CA TYR A 186 -1.15 3.66 14.06
C TYR A 186 -1.00 4.12 12.62
N ILE A 187 -0.31 5.23 12.44
CA ILE A 187 -0.14 5.92 11.17
C ILE A 187 1.34 5.94 10.82
N VAL A 188 1.66 5.66 9.57
CA VAL A 188 3.00 5.87 9.00
C VAL A 188 2.87 6.76 7.79
N HIS A 189 3.70 7.81 7.76
CA HIS A 189 3.80 8.72 6.62
C HIS A 189 5.11 8.50 5.87
N ALA A 190 5.00 8.46 4.54
CA ALA A 190 6.14 8.34 3.65
C ALA A 190 6.07 9.40 2.55
N ARG A 191 7.23 9.72 1.97
CA ARG A 191 7.38 10.69 0.89
C ARG A 191 7.89 9.99 -0.34
N PHE A 192 7.34 10.33 -1.50
CA PHE A 192 7.83 9.85 -2.78
C PHE A 192 9.32 10.18 -2.94
N GLU A 193 10.08 9.17 -3.30
CA GLU A 193 11.51 9.27 -3.56
C GLU A 193 11.80 9.18 -5.06
N SER A 194 11.28 8.15 -5.72
CA SER A 194 11.52 7.92 -7.13
C SER A 194 10.50 6.97 -7.74
N TRP A 195 10.49 6.93 -9.08
CA TRP A 195 9.79 5.89 -9.83
C TRP A 195 10.69 5.32 -10.92
N GLN A 196 10.36 4.13 -11.38
CA GLN A 196 10.95 3.54 -12.57
C GLN A 196 9.91 2.77 -13.39
N PRO A 197 9.97 2.82 -14.72
CA PRO A 197 9.01 2.11 -15.56
C PRO A 197 9.16 0.60 -15.41
N ALA A 198 8.07 -0.14 -15.67
CA ALA A 198 8.09 -1.61 -15.62
C ALA A 198 9.18 -2.21 -16.51
N SER A 199 9.46 -1.59 -17.68
CA SER A 199 10.50 -2.01 -18.61
C SER A 199 11.94 -1.91 -18.06
N ALA A 200 12.16 -1.12 -17.00
CA ALA A 200 13.46 -1.05 -16.31
C ALA A 200 13.67 -2.20 -15.30
N GLY A 201 12.64 -3.02 -15.08
CA GLY A 201 12.63 -4.08 -14.07
C GLY A 201 12.31 -3.58 -12.67
N ALA A 202 12.35 -4.47 -11.70
CA ALA A 202 12.08 -4.13 -10.31
C ALA A 202 13.27 -3.40 -9.64
N PRO A 203 13.00 -2.48 -8.68
CA PRO A 203 14.04 -1.96 -7.81
C PRO A 203 14.83 -3.07 -7.14
N ALA A 204 16.16 -2.89 -7.01
CA ALA A 204 17.07 -3.96 -6.53
C ALA A 204 16.65 -4.52 -5.16
N GLU A 205 16.18 -3.67 -4.25
CA GLU A 205 15.78 -4.06 -2.90
C GLU A 205 14.60 -5.05 -2.89
N ILE A 206 13.69 -4.99 -3.87
CA ILE A 206 12.51 -5.84 -3.97
C ILE A 206 12.57 -6.84 -5.11
N ALA A 207 13.67 -6.93 -5.85
CA ALA A 207 13.76 -7.78 -7.04
C ALA A 207 13.44 -9.25 -6.73
N ALA A 208 13.90 -9.77 -5.60
CA ALA A 208 13.60 -11.14 -5.15
C ALA A 208 12.12 -11.33 -4.78
N SER A 209 11.52 -10.34 -4.12
CA SER A 209 10.09 -10.37 -3.75
C SER A 209 9.19 -10.32 -4.98
N VAL A 210 9.56 -9.51 -5.99
CA VAL A 210 8.83 -9.42 -7.25
C VAL A 210 8.92 -10.72 -8.06
N ALA A 211 10.07 -11.39 -8.04
CA ALA A 211 10.24 -12.68 -8.73
C ALA A 211 9.47 -13.82 -8.05
N ALA A 212 9.08 -13.66 -6.78
CA ALA A 212 8.35 -14.65 -5.99
C ALA A 212 6.82 -14.37 -5.90
N SER A 213 6.35 -13.23 -6.44
CA SER A 213 4.94 -12.79 -6.39
C SER A 213 4.05 -13.34 -7.51
#